data_76e21d8234dc864db020f6c3edba75bc
#
_entry.id   76e21d8234dc864db020f6c3edba75bc
#
_cell.length_a   1.000
_cell.length_b   1.000
_cell.length_c   1.000
_cell.angle_alpha   90.00
_cell.angle_beta   90.00
_cell.angle_gamma   90.00
#
_symmetry.space_group_name_H-M   'P 1'
#
loop_
_entity.id
_entity.type
_entity.pdbx_description
1 polymer ?
#
loop_
_entity_poly.entity_id
_entity_poly.type
_entity_poly.pdbx_seq_one_letter_code
_entity_poly.pdbx_strand_id
1 'polypeptide(L)'
;MSEQNNQKVPTYYAAINWNAIEDSIDKYTWEKLTSQFWLDTRVPVSNDLDDWRKLPQVERDTFAKAFAGLTLLDTLQSVDGAEVLKHDARTPQEIACFNNIQFMESVHAKSYSHNQTCLLYTSPSPRDS
;
A
#
# COMPACT_ATOMS: atom_id res chain seq x y z
N MET A 1 -41.58 -24.35 -4.19
CA MET A 1 -40.37 -23.70 -4.73
C MET A 1 -40.67 -22.21 -4.75
N SER A 2 -40.28 -21.49 -3.72
CA SER A 2 -40.47 -20.05 -3.61
C SER A 2 -39.28 -19.36 -4.26
N GLU A 3 -39.52 -18.73 -5.41
CA GLU A 3 -38.58 -17.79 -6.03
C GLU A 3 -38.35 -16.63 -5.07
N GLN A 4 -37.17 -16.58 -4.46
CA GLN A 4 -36.73 -15.38 -3.76
C GLN A 4 -36.52 -14.30 -4.79
N ASN A 5 -37.44 -13.37 -4.86
CA ASN A 5 -37.40 -12.17 -5.65
C ASN A 5 -36.26 -11.28 -5.09
N ASN A 6 -35.07 -11.44 -5.62
CA ASN A 6 -33.87 -10.67 -5.23
C ASN A 6 -33.98 -9.28 -5.87
N GLN A 7 -34.93 -8.47 -5.37
CA GLN A 7 -35.02 -7.06 -5.75
C GLN A 7 -33.75 -6.37 -5.26
N LYS A 8 -32.82 -6.09 -6.19
CA LYS A 8 -31.71 -5.20 -5.95
C LYS A 8 -32.26 -3.85 -5.47
N VAL A 9 -32.08 -3.57 -4.18
CA VAL A 9 -32.38 -2.25 -3.62
C VAL A 9 -31.57 -1.23 -4.41
N PRO A 10 -32.18 -0.18 -5.00
CA PRO A 10 -31.44 0.83 -5.74
C PRO A 10 -30.40 1.46 -4.81
N THR A 11 -29.14 1.41 -5.19
CA THR A 11 -28.07 2.07 -4.44
C THR A 11 -28.09 3.55 -4.79
N TYR A 12 -28.54 4.37 -3.86
CA TYR A 12 -28.47 5.82 -4.01
C TYR A 12 -27.11 6.30 -3.52
N TYR A 13 -26.34 6.94 -4.40
CA TYR A 13 -25.10 7.59 -4.05
C TYR A 13 -25.36 9.04 -3.68
N ALA A 14 -25.04 9.40 -2.45
CA ALA A 14 -25.00 10.79 -2.02
C ALA A 14 -23.56 11.30 -2.06
N ALA A 15 -23.36 12.59 -2.38
CA ALA A 15 -22.06 13.21 -2.29
C ALA A 15 -21.57 13.21 -0.83
N ILE A 16 -20.27 12.90 -0.66
CA ILE A 16 -19.66 12.98 0.67
C ILE A 16 -19.64 14.41 1.18
N ASN A 17 -20.01 14.61 2.44
CA ASN A 17 -20.01 15.92 3.09
C ASN A 17 -19.05 15.93 4.28
N TRP A 18 -17.88 16.54 4.11
CA TRP A 18 -16.88 16.69 5.16
C TRP A 18 -17.21 17.76 6.21
N ASN A 19 -18.31 18.49 6.04
CA ASN A 19 -18.81 19.44 7.04
C ASN A 19 -19.88 18.83 7.96
N ALA A 20 -20.37 17.63 7.64
CA ALA A 20 -21.33 16.88 8.44
C ALA A 20 -20.77 15.45 8.67
N ILE A 21 -19.92 15.33 9.67
CA ILE A 21 -19.18 14.10 9.99
C ILE A 21 -19.86 13.43 11.19
N GLU A 22 -20.23 12.16 11.02
CA GLU A 22 -20.89 11.38 12.08
C GLU A 22 -19.90 10.96 13.18
N ASP A 23 -18.66 10.62 12.78
CA ASP A 23 -17.61 10.20 13.70
C ASP A 23 -16.36 11.07 13.49
N SER A 24 -15.98 11.83 14.50
CA SER A 24 -14.81 12.72 14.44
C SER A 24 -13.49 11.97 14.22
N ILE A 25 -13.42 10.69 14.58
CA ILE A 25 -12.23 9.84 14.34
C ILE A 25 -11.94 9.70 12.85
N ASP A 26 -12.97 9.66 12.00
CA ASP A 26 -12.81 9.50 10.55
C ASP A 26 -12.07 10.70 9.96
N LYS A 27 -12.44 11.93 10.36
CA LYS A 27 -11.75 13.14 9.93
C LYS A 27 -10.33 13.19 10.44
N TYR A 28 -10.13 12.92 11.72
CA TYR A 28 -8.78 12.87 12.31
C TYR A 28 -7.90 11.87 11.58
N THR A 29 -8.41 10.68 11.31
CA THR A 29 -7.69 9.62 10.60
C THR A 29 -7.34 10.04 9.18
N TRP A 30 -8.29 10.63 8.45
CA TRP A 30 -8.03 11.15 7.10
C TRP A 30 -6.92 12.20 7.10
N GLU A 31 -7.01 13.20 7.99
CA GLU A 31 -5.99 14.26 8.09
C GLU A 31 -4.62 13.69 8.46
N LYS A 32 -4.58 12.69 9.36
CA LYS A 32 -3.35 11.99 9.73
C LYS A 32 -2.74 11.25 8.54
N LEU A 33 -3.52 10.43 7.86
CA LEU A 33 -3.07 9.62 6.72
C LEU A 33 -2.55 10.53 5.58
N THR A 34 -3.29 11.57 5.24
CA THR A 34 -2.90 12.49 4.17
C THR A 34 -1.68 13.34 4.52
N SER A 35 -1.49 13.69 5.79
CA SER A 35 -0.28 14.39 6.25
C SER A 35 0.99 13.55 6.17
N GLN A 36 0.86 12.24 6.16
CA GLN A 36 1.96 11.28 6.06
C GLN A 36 2.20 10.79 4.62
N PHE A 37 1.59 11.42 3.64
CA PHE A 37 1.71 11.07 2.23
C PHE A 37 3.14 11.18 1.72
N TRP A 38 3.57 10.15 0.99
CA TRP A 38 4.86 10.14 0.28
C TRP A 38 4.77 9.28 -0.98
N LEU A 39 5.75 9.43 -1.87
CA LEU A 39 5.90 8.61 -3.07
C LEU A 39 7.26 7.91 -3.09
N ASP A 40 7.31 6.74 -3.71
CA ASP A 40 8.52 5.94 -3.90
C ASP A 40 9.67 6.73 -4.55
N THR A 41 9.36 7.69 -5.41
CA THR A 41 10.34 8.58 -6.05
C THR A 41 11.09 9.49 -5.07
N ARG A 42 10.64 9.60 -3.83
CA ARG A 42 11.31 10.37 -2.77
C ARG A 42 12.28 9.55 -1.93
N VAL A 43 12.34 8.23 -2.15
CA VAL A 43 13.28 7.34 -1.46
C VAL A 43 14.57 7.22 -2.28
N PRO A 44 15.68 7.84 -1.85
CA PRO A 44 16.92 7.90 -2.64
C PRO A 44 17.76 6.63 -2.45
N VAL A 45 17.35 5.51 -3.04
CA VAL A 45 18.03 4.20 -2.93
C VAL A 45 19.49 4.26 -3.38
N SER A 46 19.81 5.18 -4.29
CA SER A 46 21.19 5.36 -4.75
C SER A 46 22.18 5.70 -3.64
N ASN A 47 21.71 6.31 -2.54
CA ASN A 47 22.56 6.65 -1.40
C ASN A 47 23.04 5.41 -0.64
N ASP A 48 22.33 4.29 -0.76
CA ASP A 48 22.60 3.06 0.00
C ASP A 48 23.42 2.04 -0.81
N LEU A 49 23.67 2.30 -2.10
CA LEU A 49 24.33 1.35 -2.99
C LEU A 49 25.74 0.96 -2.54
N ASP A 50 26.52 1.91 -2.05
CA ASP A 50 27.89 1.64 -1.61
C ASP A 50 27.92 0.80 -0.34
N ASP A 51 26.99 1.02 0.57
CA ASP A 51 26.87 0.22 1.78
C ASP A 51 26.27 -1.15 1.47
N TRP A 52 25.31 -1.22 0.54
CA TRP A 52 24.79 -2.49 0.02
C TRP A 52 25.89 -3.41 -0.53
N ARG A 53 26.81 -2.86 -1.30
CA ARG A 53 27.94 -3.62 -1.89
C ARG A 53 28.89 -4.21 -0.85
N LYS A 54 29.01 -3.57 0.31
CA LYS A 54 29.87 -4.02 1.42
C LYS A 54 29.23 -5.12 2.26
N LEU A 55 27.92 -5.29 2.19
CA LEU A 55 27.21 -6.31 2.96
C LEU A 55 27.63 -7.73 2.54
N PRO A 56 27.79 -8.66 3.49
CA PRO A 56 27.92 -10.08 3.20
C PRO A 56 26.78 -10.62 2.35
N GLN A 57 27.02 -11.63 1.52
CA GLN A 57 26.01 -12.18 0.63
C GLN A 57 24.77 -12.67 1.38
N VAL A 58 24.95 -13.29 2.56
CA VAL A 58 23.84 -13.79 3.38
C VAL A 58 22.92 -12.65 3.85
N GLU A 59 23.47 -11.48 4.14
CA GLU A 59 22.67 -10.32 4.53
C GLU A 59 21.93 -9.75 3.33
N ARG A 60 22.57 -9.62 2.18
CA ARG A 60 21.92 -9.19 0.92
C ARG A 60 20.76 -10.12 0.55
N ASP A 61 20.95 -11.43 0.65
CA ASP A 61 19.91 -12.42 0.37
C ASP A 61 18.74 -12.31 1.35
N THR A 62 19.04 -12.00 2.61
CA THR A 62 18.02 -11.79 3.65
C THR A 62 17.18 -10.56 3.36
N PHE A 63 17.82 -9.42 3.04
CA PHE A 63 17.10 -8.20 2.65
C PHE A 63 16.28 -8.39 1.37
N ALA A 64 16.84 -9.07 0.36
CA ALA A 64 16.12 -9.34 -0.88
C ALA A 64 14.84 -10.16 -0.64
N LYS A 65 14.91 -11.19 0.22
CA LYS A 65 13.74 -11.99 0.63
C LYS A 65 12.74 -11.18 1.44
N ALA A 66 13.22 -10.30 2.34
CA ALA A 66 12.35 -9.42 3.10
C ALA A 66 11.59 -8.45 2.20
N PHE A 67 12.26 -7.79 1.26
CA PHE A 67 11.60 -6.89 0.30
C PHE A 67 10.61 -7.63 -0.61
N ALA A 68 10.93 -8.83 -1.07
CA ALA A 68 10.00 -9.65 -1.85
C ALA A 68 8.74 -10.00 -1.04
N GLY A 69 8.92 -10.38 0.24
CA GLY A 69 7.82 -10.66 1.15
C GLY A 69 6.93 -9.44 1.40
N LEU A 70 7.53 -8.28 1.68
CA LEU A 70 6.82 -7.02 1.89
C LEU A 70 6.08 -6.58 0.61
N THR A 71 6.70 -6.70 -0.56
CA THR A 71 6.04 -6.40 -1.84
C THR A 71 4.78 -7.25 -2.02
N LEU A 72 4.85 -8.53 -1.71
CA LEU A 72 3.69 -9.43 -1.81
C LEU A 72 2.60 -9.06 -0.81
N LEU A 73 2.95 -8.82 0.45
CA LEU A 73 2.00 -8.44 1.50
C LEU A 73 1.26 -7.15 1.16
N ASP A 74 1.97 -6.11 0.75
CA ASP A 74 1.37 -4.82 0.42
C ASP A 74 0.57 -4.89 -0.88
N THR A 75 0.95 -5.76 -1.82
CA THR A 75 0.14 -6.06 -3.01
C THR A 75 -1.20 -6.68 -2.59
N LEU A 76 -1.19 -7.66 -1.69
CA LEU A 76 -2.42 -8.28 -1.19
C LEU A 76 -3.29 -7.28 -0.40
N GLN A 77 -2.68 -6.42 0.42
CA GLN A 77 -3.40 -5.38 1.13
C GLN A 77 -4.03 -4.36 0.18
N SER A 78 -3.33 -4.00 -0.89
CA SER A 78 -3.83 -3.09 -1.93
C SER A 78 -4.98 -3.68 -2.73
N VAL A 79 -4.91 -4.97 -3.08
CA VAL A 79 -5.91 -5.63 -3.97
C VAL A 79 -7.13 -6.09 -3.18
N ASP A 80 -6.92 -6.78 -2.05
CA ASP A 80 -7.98 -7.44 -1.30
C ASP A 80 -8.20 -6.87 0.11
N GLY A 81 -7.14 -6.64 0.89
CA GLY A 81 -7.26 -6.34 2.31
C GLY A 81 -8.07 -5.09 2.59
N ALA A 82 -7.68 -3.94 2.06
CA ALA A 82 -8.41 -2.68 2.25
C ALA A 82 -9.77 -2.70 1.57
N GLU A 83 -9.92 -3.42 0.44
CA GLU A 83 -11.19 -3.57 -0.28
C GLU A 83 -12.22 -4.31 0.56
N VAL A 84 -11.83 -5.42 1.18
CA VAL A 84 -12.74 -6.20 2.06
C VAL A 84 -13.18 -5.35 3.26
N LEU A 85 -12.27 -4.60 3.89
CA LEU A 85 -12.60 -3.75 5.03
C LEU A 85 -13.57 -2.62 4.68
N LYS A 86 -13.54 -2.11 3.44
CA LYS A 86 -14.50 -1.08 2.98
C LYS A 86 -15.95 -1.57 3.03
N HIS A 87 -16.19 -2.86 2.89
CA HIS A 87 -17.56 -3.40 2.96
C HIS A 87 -18.19 -3.23 4.35
N ASP A 88 -17.38 -3.18 5.40
CA ASP A 88 -17.84 -3.00 6.77
C ASP A 88 -17.76 -1.54 7.24
N ALA A 89 -17.33 -0.63 6.38
CA ALA A 89 -17.22 0.79 6.71
C ALA A 89 -18.60 1.40 7.00
N ARG A 90 -18.67 2.17 8.08
CA ARG A 90 -19.94 2.73 8.63
C ARG A 90 -20.28 4.09 8.00
N THR A 91 -19.27 4.82 7.51
CA THR A 91 -19.42 6.19 7.00
C THR A 91 -18.70 6.35 5.67
N PRO A 92 -19.13 7.33 4.82
CA PRO A 92 -18.39 7.66 3.61
C PRO A 92 -16.95 8.15 3.89
N GLN A 93 -16.74 8.80 5.02
CA GLN A 93 -15.41 9.27 5.45
C GLN A 93 -14.49 8.10 5.83
N GLU A 94 -15.04 7.08 6.49
CA GLU A 94 -14.30 5.85 6.77
C GLU A 94 -13.89 5.13 5.47
N ILE A 95 -14.77 5.06 4.48
CA ILE A 95 -14.44 4.55 3.13
C ILE A 95 -13.30 5.36 2.50
N ALA A 96 -13.32 6.68 2.61
CA ALA A 96 -12.24 7.53 2.11
C ALA A 96 -10.90 7.22 2.77
N CYS A 97 -10.87 6.95 4.08
CA CYS A 97 -9.68 6.51 4.79
C CYS A 97 -9.14 5.19 4.23
N PHE A 98 -10.01 4.20 4.01
CA PHE A 98 -9.60 2.92 3.40
C PHE A 98 -9.11 3.09 1.96
N ASN A 99 -9.68 4.00 1.18
CA ASN A 99 -9.17 4.32 -0.16
C ASN A 99 -7.75 4.89 -0.10
N ASN A 100 -7.44 5.74 0.88
CA ASN A 100 -6.09 6.24 1.09
C ASN A 100 -5.13 5.11 1.47
N ILE A 101 -5.51 4.24 2.42
CA ILE A 101 -4.71 3.08 2.83
C ILE A 101 -4.45 2.19 1.61
N GLN A 102 -5.47 1.84 0.84
CA GLN A 102 -5.34 1.00 -0.35
C GLN A 102 -4.37 1.59 -1.38
N PHE A 103 -4.44 2.89 -1.61
CA PHE A 103 -3.49 3.59 -2.48
C PHE A 103 -2.06 3.55 -1.92
N MET A 104 -1.88 3.83 -0.63
CA MET A 104 -0.55 3.83 -0.01
C MET A 104 0.09 2.43 0.00
N GLU A 105 -0.69 1.36 0.15
CA GLU A 105 -0.17 0.00 0.02
C GLU A 105 0.35 -0.27 -1.41
N SER A 106 -0.26 0.31 -2.43
CA SER A 106 0.28 0.27 -3.80
C SER A 106 1.60 1.04 -3.93
N VAL A 107 1.72 2.19 -3.25
CA VAL A 107 2.97 2.98 -3.21
C VAL A 107 4.08 2.20 -2.49
N HIS A 108 3.75 1.53 -1.37
CA HIS A 108 4.69 0.68 -0.63
C HIS A 108 5.17 -0.48 -1.49
N ALA A 109 4.26 -1.23 -2.10
CA ALA A 109 4.61 -2.35 -2.98
C ALA A 109 5.52 -1.93 -4.14
N LYS A 110 5.23 -0.78 -4.77
CA LYS A 110 6.08 -0.20 -5.82
C LYS A 110 7.46 0.17 -5.26
N SER A 111 7.52 0.77 -4.08
CA SER A 111 8.77 1.18 -3.44
C SER A 111 9.67 -0.03 -3.14
N TYR A 112 9.14 -1.07 -2.50
CA TYR A 112 9.91 -2.27 -2.20
C TYR A 112 10.38 -3.00 -3.46
N SER A 113 9.52 -3.10 -4.48
CA SER A 113 9.88 -3.68 -5.77
C SER A 113 11.01 -2.90 -6.47
N HIS A 114 10.93 -1.56 -6.45
CA HIS A 114 11.96 -0.70 -7.02
C HIS A 114 13.28 -0.83 -6.25
N ASN A 115 13.24 -0.79 -4.93
CA ASN A 115 14.43 -0.94 -4.08
C ASN A 115 15.11 -2.28 -4.34
N GLN A 116 14.36 -3.37 -4.39
CA GLN A 116 14.88 -4.69 -4.71
C GLN A 116 15.56 -4.72 -6.07
N THR A 117 14.93 -4.16 -7.10
CA THR A 117 15.49 -4.11 -8.45
C THR A 117 16.79 -3.30 -8.49
N CYS A 118 16.80 -2.09 -7.94
CA CYS A 118 17.97 -1.23 -7.90
C CYS A 118 19.15 -1.88 -7.17
N LEU A 119 18.90 -2.52 -6.03
CA LEU A 119 19.95 -3.15 -5.24
C LEU A 119 20.50 -4.42 -5.90
N LEU A 120 19.65 -5.25 -6.53
CA LEU A 120 20.08 -6.50 -7.16
C LEU A 120 20.84 -6.28 -8.47
N TYR A 121 20.38 -5.36 -9.33
CA TYR A 121 21.01 -5.13 -10.65
C TYR A 121 22.29 -4.30 -10.58
N THR A 122 22.59 -3.64 -9.47
CA THR A 122 23.85 -2.93 -9.27
C THR A 122 24.96 -3.79 -8.63
N SER A 123 24.67 -5.05 -8.34
CA SER A 123 25.72 -6.00 -7.94
C SER A 123 26.57 -6.34 -9.15
N PRO A 124 27.93 -6.31 -9.04
CA PRO A 124 28.81 -6.73 -10.13
C PRO A 124 28.44 -8.16 -10.58
N SER A 125 28.32 -8.35 -11.89
CA SER A 125 28.13 -9.70 -12.42
C SER A 125 29.33 -10.57 -12.01
N PRO A 126 29.13 -11.86 -11.63
CA PRO A 126 30.23 -12.79 -11.37
C PRO A 126 31.17 -13.00 -12.56
N ARG A 127 30.90 -12.36 -13.72
CA ARG A 127 31.73 -12.45 -14.94
C ARG A 127 32.76 -11.33 -15.07
N ASP A 128 32.79 -10.36 -14.14
CA ASP A 128 33.68 -9.22 -14.18
C ASP A 128 34.85 -9.33 -13.16
N SER A 129 35.08 -10.56 -12.66
CA SER A 129 36.24 -10.91 -11.81
C SER A 129 37.19 -11.87 -12.51
#